data_0a20ac60827f9893d2d9ea010b62defa
#
_entry.id   0a20ac60827f9893d2d9ea010b62defa
#
_cell.length_a   1.000
_cell.length_b   1.000
_cell.length_c   1.000
_cell.angle_alpha   90.00
_cell.angle_beta   90.00
_cell.angle_gamma   90.00
#
_symmetry.space_group_name_H-M   'P 1'
#
loop_
_entity.id
_entity.type
_entity.pdbx_description
1 polymer ?
#
loop_
_entity_poly.entity_id
_entity_poly.type
_entity_poly.pdbx_seq_one_letter_code
_entity_poly.pdbx_strand_id
1 'polypeptide(L)'
;MGKVTFNMTMSLDGFVAGPNDNPDNGLGDGGQGLFNWYFNGDTEVFISEGTPPLKVSKQSAELMKESFSTLGAGIWGRKTFDIAHAWGGHPPGSPAFIVTHNIPQEWVKEGSPFTFVTDGVESAIHQAKKVAGDKDVVICTPSILQQAIKAGLVDEIYVDLAPILIGGGVSMFDHLGIGPVELECIQVTQTPDVIHLAYRVIKK
;
A
#
# COMPACT_ATOMS: atom_id res chain seq x y z
N MET A 1 -17.22 11.26 4.83
CA MET A 1 -16.79 9.90 5.22
C MET A 1 -15.62 9.53 4.31
N GLY A 2 -14.47 9.18 4.90
CA GLY A 2 -13.25 8.87 4.16
C GLY A 2 -13.40 7.68 3.21
N LYS A 3 -12.56 7.67 2.18
CA LYS A 3 -12.50 6.61 1.17
C LYS A 3 -11.69 5.42 1.67
N VAL A 4 -11.93 4.26 1.06
CA VAL A 4 -11.01 3.11 1.12
C VAL A 4 -10.17 3.14 -0.15
N THR A 5 -8.90 3.40 0.00
CA THR A 5 -7.96 3.53 -1.12
C THR A 5 -6.90 2.43 -1.09
N PHE A 6 -6.27 2.20 -2.22
CA PHE A 6 -5.09 1.36 -2.33
C PHE A 6 -3.97 2.19 -2.95
N ASN A 7 -2.75 2.07 -2.43
CA ASN A 7 -1.58 2.65 -3.06
C ASN A 7 -0.40 1.68 -3.00
N MET A 8 0.25 1.46 -4.15
CA MET A 8 1.48 0.67 -4.23
C MET A 8 2.22 0.92 -5.54
N THR A 9 3.55 0.80 -5.48
CA THR A 9 4.40 0.76 -6.68
C THR A 9 4.28 -0.60 -7.37
N MET A 10 4.17 -0.59 -8.69
CA MET A 10 4.02 -1.77 -9.54
C MET A 10 4.97 -1.68 -10.74
N SER A 11 5.54 -2.81 -11.17
CA SER A 11 6.25 -2.91 -12.44
C SER A 11 5.29 -2.82 -13.62
N LEU A 12 5.82 -2.53 -14.83
CA LEU A 12 5.00 -2.45 -16.04
C LEU A 12 4.31 -3.77 -16.37
N ASP A 13 4.89 -4.90 -15.97
CA ASP A 13 4.33 -6.24 -16.13
C ASP A 13 3.48 -6.72 -14.93
N GLY A 14 3.14 -5.82 -13.99
CA GLY A 14 2.09 -6.06 -12.98
C GLY A 14 2.53 -6.62 -11.64
N PHE A 15 3.84 -6.62 -11.34
CA PHE A 15 4.38 -7.16 -10.08
C PHE A 15 4.73 -6.07 -9.08
N VAL A 16 4.57 -6.36 -7.80
CA VAL A 16 4.90 -5.48 -6.66
C VAL A 16 6.12 -5.98 -5.87
N ALA A 17 6.55 -7.18 -6.15
CA ALA A 17 7.80 -7.79 -5.69
C ALA A 17 8.19 -8.89 -6.66
N GLY A 18 9.48 -9.21 -6.75
CA GLY A 18 9.98 -10.38 -7.47
C GLY A 18 9.70 -11.69 -6.75
N PRO A 19 10.10 -12.82 -7.34
CA PRO A 19 10.04 -14.12 -6.66
C PRO A 19 10.91 -14.14 -5.38
N ASN A 20 10.65 -15.11 -4.50
CA ASN A 20 11.43 -15.32 -3.26
C ASN A 20 11.41 -14.15 -2.26
N ASP A 21 10.36 -13.31 -2.29
CA ASP A 21 10.19 -12.24 -1.32
C ASP A 21 9.97 -12.82 0.10
N ASN A 22 10.80 -12.35 1.04
CA ASN A 22 10.81 -12.78 2.45
C ASN A 22 11.47 -11.68 3.31
N PRO A 23 11.53 -11.82 4.67
CA PRO A 23 12.12 -10.77 5.51
C PRO A 23 13.59 -10.42 5.21
N ASP A 24 14.37 -11.35 4.67
CA ASP A 24 15.77 -11.11 4.28
C ASP A 24 15.91 -10.59 2.84
N ASN A 25 14.86 -10.72 2.02
CA ASN A 25 14.78 -10.28 0.63
C ASN A 25 13.41 -9.63 0.34
N GLY A 26 13.14 -8.49 0.97
CA GLY A 26 11.80 -7.90 1.07
C GLY A 26 11.12 -7.58 -0.26
N LEU A 27 11.88 -7.26 -1.30
CA LEU A 27 11.35 -6.98 -2.64
C LEU A 27 11.47 -8.17 -3.60
N GLY A 28 11.98 -9.31 -3.12
CA GLY A 28 12.21 -10.47 -3.97
C GLY A 28 13.31 -10.26 -5.02
N ASP A 29 13.57 -11.30 -5.80
CA ASP A 29 14.61 -11.27 -6.83
C ASP A 29 14.22 -10.34 -7.97
N GLY A 30 15.07 -9.34 -8.25
CA GLY A 30 14.82 -8.33 -9.28
C GLY A 30 13.84 -7.21 -8.90
N GLY A 31 13.22 -7.27 -7.72
CA GLY A 31 12.23 -6.26 -7.30
C GLY A 31 12.82 -4.93 -6.80
N GLN A 32 14.13 -4.85 -6.58
CA GLN A 32 14.80 -3.65 -6.03
C GLN A 32 14.56 -2.40 -6.88
N GLY A 33 14.47 -2.56 -8.19
CA GLY A 33 14.24 -1.46 -9.13
C GLY A 33 12.87 -0.78 -9.01
N LEU A 34 11.88 -1.41 -8.36
CA LEU A 34 10.54 -0.84 -8.16
C LEU A 34 10.57 0.52 -7.45
N PHE A 35 11.48 0.68 -6.50
CA PHE A 35 11.54 1.88 -5.65
C PHE A 35 12.70 2.82 -5.99
N ASN A 36 13.34 2.68 -7.17
CA ASN A 36 14.40 3.59 -7.60
C ASN A 36 13.92 5.06 -7.61
N TRP A 37 12.67 5.30 -7.95
CA TRP A 37 12.08 6.64 -7.98
C TRP A 37 12.00 7.33 -6.61
N TYR A 38 12.14 6.56 -5.51
CA TYR A 38 12.25 7.11 -4.16
C TYR A 38 13.59 7.79 -3.86
N PHE A 39 14.60 7.60 -4.74
CA PHE A 39 15.96 8.04 -4.48
C PHE A 39 16.56 8.90 -5.61
N ASN A 40 15.84 9.09 -6.71
CA ASN A 40 16.34 9.77 -7.91
C ASN A 40 15.95 11.25 -8.02
N GLY A 41 15.18 11.79 -7.07
CA GLY A 41 14.74 13.18 -7.08
C GLY A 41 15.57 14.09 -6.17
N ASP A 42 15.13 15.32 -6.08
CA ASP A 42 15.73 16.40 -5.28
C ASP A 42 14.86 16.91 -4.13
N THR A 43 13.62 16.42 -4.04
CA THR A 43 12.65 16.88 -3.04
C THR A 43 12.48 15.83 -1.95
N GLU A 44 12.74 16.24 -0.71
CA GLU A 44 12.64 15.36 0.46
C GLU A 44 11.19 15.15 0.92
N VAL A 45 10.85 13.88 1.17
CA VAL A 45 9.56 13.46 1.73
C VAL A 45 9.81 12.48 2.87
N PHE A 46 9.26 12.76 4.05
CA PHE A 46 9.30 11.87 5.22
C PHE A 46 8.04 11.00 5.24
N ILE A 47 8.21 9.66 5.32
CA ILE A 47 7.09 8.70 5.34
C ILE A 47 6.71 8.32 6.77
N SER A 48 7.68 8.21 7.66
CA SER A 48 7.46 7.88 9.07
C SER A 48 8.59 8.43 9.93
N GLU A 49 8.31 8.57 11.23
CA GLU A 49 9.30 9.01 12.20
C GLU A 49 10.48 8.02 12.26
N GLY A 50 11.71 8.54 12.36
CA GLY A 50 12.92 7.72 12.48
C GLY A 50 13.44 7.11 11.18
N THR A 51 12.75 7.31 10.03
CA THR A 51 13.24 6.87 8.73
C THR A 51 13.93 8.01 7.96
N PRO A 52 14.98 7.71 7.17
CA PRO A 52 15.55 8.71 6.26
C PRO A 52 14.49 9.23 5.29
N PRO A 53 14.57 10.50 4.87
CA PRO A 53 13.66 11.03 3.86
C PRO A 53 13.88 10.34 2.51
N LEU A 54 12.80 10.15 1.79
CA LEU A 54 12.86 9.83 0.37
C LEU A 54 13.28 11.07 -0.41
N LYS A 55 13.95 10.87 -1.56
CA LYS A 55 14.32 11.92 -2.50
C LYS A 55 13.61 11.68 -3.82
N VAL A 56 12.47 12.31 -3.99
CA VAL A 56 11.59 12.11 -5.15
C VAL A 56 11.50 13.37 -6.02
N SER A 57 10.92 13.29 -7.20
CA SER A 57 10.61 14.47 -8.01
C SER A 57 9.64 15.38 -7.26
N LYS A 58 9.65 16.67 -7.61
CA LYS A 58 8.73 17.65 -6.99
C LYS A 58 7.26 17.24 -7.16
N GLN A 59 6.87 16.76 -8.35
CA GLN A 59 5.50 16.31 -8.61
C GLN A 59 5.13 15.09 -7.75
N SER A 60 6.03 14.10 -7.65
CA SER A 60 5.83 12.94 -6.76
C SER A 60 5.70 13.37 -5.30
N ALA A 61 6.51 14.35 -4.85
CA ALA A 61 6.44 14.86 -3.49
C ALA A 61 5.11 15.55 -3.18
N GLU A 62 4.56 16.31 -4.13
CA GLU A 62 3.26 16.96 -4.00
C GLU A 62 2.14 15.91 -3.84
N LEU A 63 2.10 14.88 -4.70
CA LEU A 63 1.12 13.79 -4.62
C LEU A 63 1.23 12.99 -3.31
N MET A 64 2.46 12.67 -2.88
CA MET A 64 2.68 11.96 -1.61
C MET A 64 2.20 12.79 -0.41
N LYS A 65 2.50 14.08 -0.37
CA LYS A 65 2.05 14.98 0.70
C LYS A 65 0.52 15.11 0.73
N GLU A 66 -0.14 15.18 -0.42
CA GLU A 66 -1.59 15.18 -0.52
C GLU A 66 -2.17 13.88 0.05
N SER A 67 -1.67 12.71 -0.38
CA SER A 67 -2.09 11.40 0.12
C SER A 67 -1.90 11.28 1.64
N PHE A 68 -0.76 11.71 2.19
CA PHE A 68 -0.53 11.66 3.63
C PHE A 68 -1.44 12.61 4.41
N SER A 69 -1.85 13.74 3.85
CA SER A 69 -2.73 14.70 4.53
C SER A 69 -4.13 14.15 4.77
N THR A 70 -4.60 13.29 3.88
CA THR A 70 -5.94 12.66 3.96
C THR A 70 -5.93 11.35 4.74
N LEU A 71 -4.74 10.77 4.98
CA LEU A 71 -4.59 9.46 5.62
C LEU A 71 -5.07 9.45 7.08
N GLY A 72 -5.96 8.51 7.41
CA GLY A 72 -6.50 8.30 8.75
C GLY A 72 -6.13 6.96 9.38
N ALA A 73 -5.93 5.93 8.55
CA ALA A 73 -5.48 4.61 9.01
C ALA A 73 -4.90 3.81 7.82
N GLY A 74 -4.00 2.88 8.12
CA GLY A 74 -3.44 1.97 7.13
C GLY A 74 -3.80 0.51 7.40
N ILE A 75 -3.90 -0.31 6.34
CA ILE A 75 -4.17 -1.76 6.42
C ILE A 75 -3.11 -2.52 5.64
N TRP A 76 -2.47 -3.47 6.32
CA TRP A 76 -1.46 -4.35 5.74
C TRP A 76 -1.76 -5.82 6.01
N GLY A 77 -1.25 -6.68 5.15
CA GLY A 77 -1.21 -8.13 5.39
C GLY A 77 -0.02 -8.52 6.26
N ARG A 78 -0.12 -9.67 6.91
CA ARG A 78 0.91 -10.22 7.78
C ARG A 78 2.28 -10.34 7.10
N LYS A 79 2.34 -10.83 5.86
CA LYS A 79 3.61 -10.97 5.13
C LYS A 79 4.32 -9.64 4.95
N THR A 80 3.60 -8.56 4.59
CA THR A 80 4.17 -7.22 4.47
C THR A 80 4.68 -6.70 5.82
N PHE A 81 3.95 -6.94 6.89
CA PHE A 81 4.36 -6.61 8.25
C PHE A 81 5.68 -7.30 8.64
N ASP A 82 5.80 -8.61 8.35
CA ASP A 82 7.01 -9.39 8.66
C ASP A 82 8.20 -8.93 7.80
N ILE A 83 8.01 -8.73 6.48
CA ILE A 83 9.03 -8.23 5.55
C ILE A 83 9.52 -6.84 5.95
N ALA A 84 8.63 -5.97 6.38
CA ALA A 84 8.97 -4.62 6.83
C ALA A 84 9.53 -4.59 8.27
N HIS A 85 9.77 -5.75 8.90
CA HIS A 85 10.21 -5.84 10.31
C HIS A 85 9.37 -4.96 11.24
N ALA A 86 8.03 -4.96 11.02
CA ALA A 86 7.07 -4.10 11.72
C ALA A 86 7.45 -2.60 11.66
N TRP A 87 8.19 -2.17 10.65
CA TRP A 87 8.73 -0.80 10.50
C TRP A 87 9.44 -0.27 11.76
N GLY A 88 10.04 -1.17 12.54
CA GLY A 88 10.64 -0.81 13.84
C GLY A 88 9.66 -0.23 14.87
N GLY A 89 8.35 -0.44 14.67
CA GLY A 89 7.28 0.14 15.49
C GLY A 89 6.73 1.47 15.00
N HIS A 90 7.15 1.95 13.83
CA HIS A 90 6.74 3.23 13.23
C HIS A 90 6.14 3.02 11.84
N PRO A 91 4.92 2.44 11.71
CA PRO A 91 4.32 2.15 10.42
C PRO A 91 4.01 3.43 9.64
N PRO A 92 4.16 3.41 8.29
CA PRO A 92 3.69 4.48 7.44
C PRO A 92 2.15 4.52 7.46
N GLY A 93 1.57 5.52 8.14
CA GLY A 93 0.12 5.58 8.38
C GLY A 93 -0.29 4.86 9.67
N SER A 94 -0.41 5.63 10.74
CA SER A 94 -0.85 5.16 12.05
C SER A 94 -2.23 5.78 12.36
N PRO A 95 -3.17 5.01 12.95
CA PRO A 95 -3.03 3.62 13.39
C PRO A 95 -2.95 2.61 12.24
N ALA A 96 -2.25 1.49 12.48
CA ALA A 96 -2.01 0.43 11.52
C ALA A 96 -2.79 -0.84 11.87
N PHE A 97 -3.55 -1.37 10.92
CA PHE A 97 -4.32 -2.60 11.04
C PHE A 97 -3.61 -3.72 10.28
N ILE A 98 -3.29 -4.82 10.97
CA ILE A 98 -2.57 -5.95 10.39
C ILE A 98 -3.52 -7.15 10.30
N VAL A 99 -3.91 -7.52 9.08
CA VAL A 99 -4.75 -8.70 8.85
C VAL A 99 -3.86 -9.94 8.92
N THR A 100 -4.19 -10.85 9.85
CA THR A 100 -3.37 -12.04 10.14
C THR A 100 -4.22 -13.17 10.71
N HIS A 101 -3.81 -14.42 10.52
CA HIS A 101 -4.40 -15.56 11.23
C HIS A 101 -3.76 -15.79 12.59
N ASN A 102 -2.51 -15.36 12.78
CA ASN A 102 -1.74 -15.57 14.01
C ASN A 102 -1.16 -14.24 14.48
N ILE A 103 -1.54 -13.80 15.67
CA ILE A 103 -1.10 -12.54 16.26
C ILE A 103 0.34 -12.69 16.79
N PRO A 104 1.30 -11.85 16.35
CA PRO A 104 2.65 -11.83 16.89
C PRO A 104 2.65 -11.21 18.30
N GLN A 105 2.83 -12.05 19.31
CA GLN A 105 2.63 -11.69 20.73
C GLN A 105 3.57 -10.60 21.23
N GLU A 106 4.75 -10.49 20.64
CA GLU A 106 5.76 -9.46 20.95
C GLU A 106 5.30 -8.03 20.64
N TRP A 107 4.29 -7.90 19.79
CA TRP A 107 3.69 -6.61 19.41
C TRP A 107 2.37 -6.31 20.13
N VAL A 108 1.85 -7.24 20.93
CA VAL A 108 0.65 -7.05 21.75
C VAL A 108 1.06 -6.41 23.08
N LYS A 109 1.14 -5.11 23.08
CA LYS A 109 1.52 -4.32 24.25
C LYS A 109 0.80 -2.97 24.27
N GLU A 110 0.71 -2.37 25.44
CA GLU A 110 0.18 -1.00 25.60
C GLU A 110 1.00 -0.01 24.77
N GLY A 111 0.31 0.89 24.07
CA GLY A 111 0.94 1.88 23.18
C GLY A 111 1.41 1.31 21.84
N SER A 112 1.10 0.04 21.51
CA SER A 112 1.40 -0.51 20.17
C SER A 112 0.66 0.30 19.10
N PRO A 113 1.33 0.70 17.99
CA PRO A 113 0.66 1.35 16.86
C PRO A 113 -0.15 0.36 16.01
N PHE A 114 -0.08 -0.95 16.32
CA PHE A 114 -0.69 -2.03 15.56
C PHE A 114 -1.96 -2.56 16.21
N THR A 115 -3.00 -2.71 15.39
CA THR A 115 -4.19 -3.49 15.70
C THR A 115 -4.19 -4.74 14.84
N PHE A 116 -4.13 -5.92 15.45
CA PHE A 116 -4.15 -7.19 14.73
C PHE A 116 -5.60 -7.66 14.56
N VAL A 117 -5.97 -7.97 13.31
CA VAL A 117 -7.32 -8.37 12.92
C VAL A 117 -7.29 -9.79 12.38
N THR A 118 -8.03 -10.71 13.03
CA THR A 118 -8.03 -12.14 12.69
C THR A 118 -9.31 -12.64 12.02
N ASP A 119 -10.31 -11.80 11.93
CA ASP A 119 -11.64 -12.08 11.39
C ASP A 119 -11.86 -11.52 9.97
N GLY A 120 -10.77 -11.18 9.28
CA GLY A 120 -10.76 -10.92 7.84
C GLY A 120 -10.67 -9.45 7.43
N VAL A 121 -10.61 -9.25 6.11
CA VAL A 121 -10.35 -7.94 5.49
C VAL A 121 -11.51 -6.96 5.70
N GLU A 122 -12.75 -7.44 5.62
CA GLU A 122 -13.94 -6.59 5.79
C GLU A 122 -13.99 -6.02 7.21
N SER A 123 -13.70 -6.85 8.22
CA SER A 123 -13.59 -6.41 9.62
C SER A 123 -12.47 -5.38 9.80
N ALA A 124 -11.30 -5.61 9.21
CA ALA A 124 -10.19 -4.67 9.27
C ALA A 124 -10.55 -3.30 8.68
N ILE A 125 -11.19 -3.29 7.51
CA ILE A 125 -11.67 -2.05 6.86
C ILE A 125 -12.70 -1.34 7.74
N HIS A 126 -13.65 -2.08 8.32
CA HIS A 126 -14.67 -1.49 9.20
C HIS A 126 -14.05 -0.84 10.45
N GLN A 127 -13.13 -1.54 11.11
CA GLN A 127 -12.42 -1.02 12.28
C GLN A 127 -11.56 0.19 11.93
N ALA A 128 -10.81 0.13 10.82
CA ALA A 128 -9.97 1.22 10.33
C ALA A 128 -10.80 2.48 10.01
N LYS A 129 -11.94 2.33 9.30
CA LYS A 129 -12.85 3.45 9.01
C LYS A 129 -13.41 4.10 10.27
N LYS A 130 -13.72 3.31 11.29
CA LYS A 130 -14.22 3.84 12.58
C LYS A 130 -13.19 4.74 13.27
N VAL A 131 -11.91 4.39 13.18
CA VAL A 131 -10.82 5.16 13.79
C VAL A 131 -10.41 6.34 12.91
N ALA A 132 -10.39 6.16 11.60
CA ALA A 132 -10.05 7.20 10.62
C ALA A 132 -11.06 8.36 10.58
N GLY A 133 -12.33 8.11 10.95
CA GLY A 133 -13.38 9.12 10.91
C GLY A 133 -13.69 9.57 9.48
N ASP A 134 -13.46 10.86 9.20
CA ASP A 134 -13.64 11.43 7.86
C ASP A 134 -12.40 11.32 6.96
N LYS A 135 -11.30 10.81 7.48
CA LYS A 135 -10.07 10.56 6.72
C LYS A 135 -10.08 9.21 6.01
N ASP A 136 -9.17 9.06 5.07
CA ASP A 136 -9.07 7.88 4.21
C ASP A 136 -8.40 6.69 4.93
N VAL A 137 -8.78 5.50 4.52
CA VAL A 137 -8.15 4.23 4.91
C VAL A 137 -7.38 3.71 3.71
N VAL A 138 -6.07 3.56 3.84
CA VAL A 138 -5.22 3.04 2.76
C VAL A 138 -4.90 1.56 2.96
N ILE A 139 -5.07 0.78 1.90
CA ILE A 139 -4.60 -0.61 1.80
C ILE A 139 -3.26 -0.62 1.08
N CYS A 140 -2.25 -1.29 1.65
CA CYS A 140 -0.90 -1.35 1.09
C CYS A 140 -0.39 -2.80 0.92
N THR A 141 -1.27 -3.75 0.58
CA THR A 141 -0.91 -5.16 0.34
C THR A 141 -1.82 -5.74 -0.74
N PRO A 142 -1.27 -6.38 -1.80
CA PRO A 142 -2.07 -6.91 -2.91
C PRO A 142 -3.14 -7.90 -2.48
N SER A 143 -2.81 -8.85 -1.61
CA SER A 143 -3.78 -9.87 -1.16
C SER A 143 -4.95 -9.27 -0.36
N ILE A 144 -4.74 -8.16 0.33
CA ILE A 144 -5.79 -7.42 1.02
C ILE A 144 -6.63 -6.62 0.01
N LEU A 145 -5.99 -5.95 -0.96
CA LEU A 145 -6.67 -5.28 -2.06
C LEU A 145 -7.60 -6.24 -2.82
N GLN A 146 -7.09 -7.41 -3.22
CA GLN A 146 -7.84 -8.40 -3.98
C GLN A 146 -9.10 -8.86 -3.23
N GLN A 147 -9.02 -9.07 -1.92
CA GLN A 147 -10.16 -9.41 -1.08
C GLN A 147 -11.13 -8.21 -0.94
N ALA A 148 -10.61 -7.00 -0.72
CA ALA A 148 -11.42 -5.79 -0.61
C ALA A 148 -12.16 -5.45 -1.91
N ILE A 149 -11.55 -5.68 -3.09
CA ILE A 149 -12.21 -5.53 -4.40
C ILE A 149 -13.35 -6.54 -4.53
N LYS A 150 -13.14 -7.81 -4.18
CA LYS A 150 -14.19 -8.84 -4.19
C LYS A 150 -15.38 -8.47 -3.32
N ALA A 151 -15.14 -7.84 -2.19
CA ALA A 151 -16.17 -7.36 -1.27
C ALA A 151 -16.81 -6.01 -1.68
N GLY A 152 -16.36 -5.38 -2.79
CA GLY A 152 -16.87 -4.08 -3.24
C GLY A 152 -16.51 -2.91 -2.33
N LEU A 153 -15.47 -3.03 -1.52
CA LEU A 153 -15.13 -2.08 -0.48
C LEU A 153 -14.10 -1.02 -0.88
N VAL A 154 -13.45 -1.17 -2.04
CA VAL A 154 -12.43 -0.22 -2.54
C VAL A 154 -13.11 0.91 -3.29
N ASP A 155 -12.75 2.16 -3.00
CA ASP A 155 -13.25 3.35 -3.68
C ASP A 155 -12.28 3.83 -4.77
N GLU A 156 -10.98 3.87 -4.48
CA GLU A 156 -9.96 4.34 -5.43
C GLU A 156 -8.69 3.49 -5.36
N ILE A 157 -8.02 3.39 -6.50
CA ILE A 157 -6.76 2.65 -6.67
C ILE A 157 -5.72 3.60 -7.21
N TYR A 158 -4.62 3.73 -6.50
CA TYR A 158 -3.44 4.48 -6.88
C TYR A 158 -2.30 3.52 -7.19
N VAL A 159 -1.68 3.69 -8.34
CA VAL A 159 -0.57 2.86 -8.80
C VAL A 159 0.59 3.75 -9.19
N ASP A 160 1.73 3.54 -8.56
CA ASP A 160 3.00 4.14 -8.97
C ASP A 160 3.69 3.18 -9.94
N LEU A 161 3.49 3.39 -11.24
CA LEU A 161 3.97 2.50 -12.30
C LEU A 161 5.45 2.77 -12.57
N ALA A 162 6.31 1.87 -12.06
CA ALA A 162 7.74 1.93 -12.28
C ALA A 162 8.12 1.41 -13.68
N PRO A 163 9.08 2.05 -14.39
CA PRO A 163 9.50 1.67 -15.75
C PRO A 163 10.45 0.45 -15.72
N ILE A 164 9.98 -0.67 -15.18
CA ILE A 164 10.74 -1.92 -15.03
C ILE A 164 9.86 -3.11 -15.38
N LEU A 165 10.47 -4.19 -15.88
CA LEU A 165 9.88 -5.51 -16.03
C LEU A 165 10.57 -6.46 -15.05
N ILE A 166 9.80 -7.20 -14.26
CA ILE A 166 10.33 -8.18 -13.28
C ILE A 166 10.23 -9.60 -13.83
N GLY A 167 9.20 -9.91 -14.61
CA GLY A 167 9.02 -11.21 -15.26
C GLY A 167 8.39 -12.29 -14.36
N GLY A 168 8.09 -12.00 -13.10
CA GLY A 168 7.44 -12.92 -12.17
C GLY A 168 7.48 -12.42 -10.74
N GLY A 169 6.76 -13.08 -9.83
CA GLY A 169 6.72 -12.70 -8.41
C GLY A 169 5.32 -12.46 -7.87
N VAL A 170 5.15 -11.43 -7.05
CA VAL A 170 3.88 -11.07 -6.43
C VAL A 170 3.10 -10.14 -7.35
N SER A 171 2.04 -10.66 -7.97
CA SER A 171 1.16 -9.87 -8.83
C SER A 171 0.22 -8.97 -8.02
N MET A 172 0.01 -7.74 -8.49
CA MET A 172 -0.92 -6.79 -7.85
C MET A 172 -2.38 -7.22 -8.02
N PHE A 173 -2.79 -7.67 -9.19
CA PHE A 173 -4.20 -7.92 -9.55
C PHE A 173 -4.50 -9.38 -9.89
N ASP A 174 -3.80 -10.32 -9.29
CA ASP A 174 -4.07 -11.74 -9.48
C ASP A 174 -5.26 -12.24 -8.65
N HIS A 175 -5.79 -13.42 -9.01
CA HIS A 175 -6.80 -14.15 -8.24
C HIS A 175 -8.08 -13.37 -7.89
N LEU A 176 -8.49 -12.39 -8.68
CA LEU A 176 -9.73 -11.66 -8.40
C LEU A 176 -10.95 -12.59 -8.45
N GLY A 177 -11.02 -13.52 -9.43
CA GLY A 177 -12.05 -14.55 -9.48
C GLY A 177 -13.49 -14.01 -9.59
N ILE A 178 -13.63 -12.72 -9.94
CA ILE A 178 -14.88 -12.01 -10.21
C ILE A 178 -14.89 -11.53 -11.66
N GLY A 179 -16.03 -11.10 -12.16
CA GLY A 179 -16.10 -10.47 -13.48
C GLY A 179 -15.29 -9.19 -13.58
N PRO A 180 -15.27 -8.55 -14.76
CA PRO A 180 -14.54 -7.29 -14.94
C PRO A 180 -14.95 -6.24 -13.92
N VAL A 181 -13.95 -5.57 -13.35
CA VAL A 181 -14.11 -4.38 -12.50
C VAL A 181 -13.82 -3.15 -13.36
N GLU A 182 -14.82 -2.30 -13.52
CA GLU A 182 -14.70 -1.09 -14.31
C GLU A 182 -14.02 0.01 -13.49
N LEU A 183 -13.08 0.71 -14.12
CA LEU A 183 -12.32 1.80 -13.52
C LEU A 183 -12.50 3.08 -14.32
N GLU A 184 -12.67 4.20 -13.64
CA GLU A 184 -12.61 5.54 -14.22
C GLU A 184 -11.22 6.14 -13.92
N CYS A 185 -10.49 6.54 -14.96
CA CYS A 185 -9.22 7.24 -14.77
C CYS A 185 -9.48 8.65 -14.21
N ILE A 186 -8.97 8.93 -13.00
CA ILE A 186 -9.12 10.23 -12.34
C ILE A 186 -7.94 11.13 -12.69
N GLN A 187 -6.72 10.57 -12.64
CA GLN A 187 -5.50 11.35 -12.82
C GLN A 187 -4.37 10.48 -13.37
N VAL A 188 -3.53 11.09 -14.20
CA VAL A 188 -2.25 10.57 -14.65
C VAL A 188 -1.20 11.66 -14.46
N THR A 189 -0.15 11.37 -13.71
CA THR A 189 0.98 12.28 -13.54
C THR A 189 2.26 11.57 -13.93
N GLN A 190 2.88 12.02 -15.02
CA GLN A 190 4.14 11.49 -15.48
C GLN A 190 5.30 12.27 -14.85
N THR A 191 6.26 11.53 -14.30
CA THR A 191 7.55 12.05 -13.84
C THR A 191 8.68 11.31 -14.56
N PRO A 192 9.94 11.72 -14.43
CA PRO A 192 11.05 11.04 -15.13
C PRO A 192 11.17 9.55 -14.78
N ASP A 193 10.86 9.17 -13.54
CA ASP A 193 11.18 7.84 -12.99
C ASP A 193 9.96 6.98 -12.69
N VAL A 194 8.76 7.55 -12.74
CA VAL A 194 7.50 6.84 -12.41
C VAL A 194 6.29 7.53 -13.02
N ILE A 195 5.24 6.77 -13.33
CA ILE A 195 3.93 7.30 -13.71
C ILE A 195 2.95 7.02 -12.57
N HIS A 196 2.41 8.08 -11.99
CA HIS A 196 1.37 7.99 -10.98
C HIS A 196 0.01 7.91 -11.65
N LEU A 197 -0.73 6.84 -11.37
CA LEU A 197 -2.05 6.57 -11.91
C LEU A 197 -3.07 6.57 -10.77
N ALA A 198 -4.18 7.27 -10.95
CA ALA A 198 -5.30 7.24 -10.01
C ALA A 198 -6.59 6.84 -10.73
N TYR A 199 -7.27 5.85 -10.17
CA TYR A 199 -8.51 5.31 -10.70
C TYR A 199 -9.58 5.26 -9.62
N ARG A 200 -10.83 5.58 -10.01
CA ARG A 200 -12.01 5.29 -9.21
C ARG A 200 -12.59 3.94 -9.60
N VAL A 201 -12.96 3.15 -8.61
CA VAL A 201 -13.66 1.88 -8.82
C VAL A 201 -15.15 2.18 -9.05
N ILE A 202 -15.67 1.76 -10.19
CA ILE A 202 -17.10 1.89 -10.51
C ILE A 202 -17.86 0.77 -9.81
N LYS A 203 -18.62 1.14 -8.79
CA LYS A 203 -19.47 0.20 -8.04
C LYS A 203 -20.79 0.00 -8.80
N LYS A 204 -21.15 -1.27 -9.04
CA LYS A 204 -22.44 -1.65 -9.67
C LYS A 204 -23.55 -1.66 -8.66
#